data_09f84b3fc757b6e2b4f2e3b2a16511e1
#
_entry.id   09f84b3fc757b6e2b4f2e3b2a16511e1
#
_cell.length_a   1.000
_cell.length_b   1.000
_cell.length_c   1.000
_cell.angle_alpha   90.00
_cell.angle_beta   90.00
_cell.angle_gamma   90.00
#
_symmetry.space_group_name_H-M   'P 1'
#
loop_
_entity.id
_entity.type
_entity.pdbx_description
1 polymer ?
#
loop_
_entity_poly.entity_id
_entity_poly.type
_entity_poly.pdbx_seq_one_letter_code
_entity_poly.pdbx_strand_id
1 'polypeptide(L)'
;GAVKPENAKTYTIYQVMGWYLRRGLPAVSVTQGIPDRRWYGSEPRLVGEVRGADAARAIPAIERAVQNYPYGRVYRAWPGPNSNTFVSHIIRSVPERKFDLPSIAIGKDWLVGNRFVGVSESKSGVQFSLYGLFGVTLGWYEGVELNVLGLTFGIDIRRPAVKLPLFGRLGLSKN
;
A
#
# COMPACT_ATOMS: atom_id res chain seq x y z
N GLY A 1 -7.90 -1.46 -1.36
CA GLY A 1 -8.49 -0.28 -0.73
C GLY A 1 -9.93 -0.06 -1.19
N ALA A 2 -10.64 0.81 -0.48
CA ALA A 2 -12.02 1.13 -0.81
C ALA A 2 -12.31 2.61 -0.59
N VAL A 3 -13.17 3.18 -1.43
CA VAL A 3 -13.63 4.57 -1.31
C VAL A 3 -15.15 4.61 -1.35
N LYS A 4 -15.72 5.59 -0.67
CA LYS A 4 -17.17 5.85 -0.70
C LYS A 4 -17.41 7.36 -0.70
N PRO A 5 -17.80 7.94 -1.85
CA PRO A 5 -18.32 9.29 -1.89
C PRO A 5 -19.53 9.47 -0.95
N GLU A 6 -19.76 10.68 -0.45
CA GLU A 6 -20.81 10.95 0.53
C GLU A 6 -22.20 10.48 0.09
N ASN A 7 -22.53 10.70 -1.19
CA ASN A 7 -23.84 10.33 -1.76
C ASN A 7 -23.91 8.89 -2.28
N ALA A 8 -22.82 8.10 -2.19
CA ALA A 8 -22.82 6.72 -2.65
C ALA A 8 -23.45 5.78 -1.61
N LYS A 9 -24.19 4.78 -2.09
CA LYS A 9 -24.80 3.75 -1.22
C LYS A 9 -23.79 2.69 -0.80
N THR A 10 -22.80 2.40 -1.67
CA THR A 10 -21.81 1.31 -1.49
C THR A 10 -20.41 1.84 -1.68
N TYR A 11 -19.42 1.05 -1.25
CA TYR A 11 -18.02 1.34 -1.51
C TYR A 11 -17.61 0.88 -2.92
N THR A 12 -16.75 1.65 -3.56
CA THR A 12 -15.94 1.18 -4.69
C THR A 12 -14.65 0.57 -4.15
N ILE A 13 -14.40 -0.68 -4.47
CA ILE A 13 -13.28 -1.48 -3.96
C ILE A 13 -12.26 -1.65 -5.07
N TYR A 14 -11.02 -1.24 -4.83
CA TYR A 14 -9.88 -1.39 -5.73
C TYR A 14 -8.94 -2.46 -5.20
N GLN A 15 -8.65 -3.45 -6.02
CA GLN A 15 -7.83 -4.60 -5.66
C GLN A 15 -6.95 -5.03 -6.83
N VAL A 16 -5.90 -5.79 -6.54
CA VAL A 16 -5.11 -6.49 -7.55
C VAL A 16 -5.16 -7.98 -7.26
N MET A 17 -5.61 -8.74 -8.26
CA MET A 17 -5.91 -10.17 -8.19
C MET A 17 -5.06 -10.94 -9.20
N GLY A 18 -3.96 -11.56 -8.76
CA GLY A 18 -3.05 -12.27 -9.66
C GLY A 18 -3.71 -13.39 -10.46
N TRP A 19 -4.71 -14.09 -9.90
CA TRP A 19 -5.42 -15.18 -10.60
C TRP A 19 -6.34 -14.70 -11.73
N TYR A 20 -6.69 -13.40 -11.81
CA TYR A 20 -7.45 -12.85 -12.93
C TYR A 20 -6.67 -12.97 -14.23
N LEU A 21 -5.36 -12.82 -14.19
CA LEU A 21 -4.50 -12.97 -15.36
C LEU A 21 -4.60 -14.37 -15.99
N ARG A 22 -4.76 -15.42 -15.16
CA ARG A 22 -4.96 -16.79 -15.65
C ARG A 22 -6.28 -16.97 -16.41
N ARG A 23 -7.22 -16.04 -16.22
CA ARG A 23 -8.52 -16.01 -16.91
C ARG A 23 -8.55 -14.99 -18.04
N GLY A 24 -7.40 -14.42 -18.43
CA GLY A 24 -7.30 -13.39 -19.47
C GLY A 24 -7.80 -12.00 -19.03
N LEU A 25 -8.15 -11.81 -17.74
CA LEU A 25 -8.65 -10.56 -17.21
C LEU A 25 -7.50 -9.68 -16.67
N PRO A 26 -7.66 -8.35 -16.63
CA PRO A 26 -6.72 -7.48 -15.94
C PRO A 26 -6.58 -7.85 -14.46
N ALA A 27 -5.36 -7.73 -13.92
CA ALA A 27 -5.11 -7.95 -12.49
C ALA A 27 -5.81 -6.91 -11.61
N VAL A 28 -5.93 -5.66 -12.08
CA VAL A 28 -6.68 -4.61 -11.38
C VAL A 28 -8.16 -4.89 -11.47
N SER A 29 -8.81 -4.97 -10.31
CA SER A 29 -10.24 -5.20 -10.16
C SER A 29 -10.90 -4.01 -9.48
N VAL A 30 -12.01 -3.57 -10.04
CA VAL A 30 -12.87 -2.51 -9.49
C VAL A 30 -14.26 -3.10 -9.28
N THR A 31 -14.72 -3.15 -8.05
CA THR A 31 -16.03 -3.74 -7.70
C THR A 31 -16.79 -2.86 -6.72
N GLN A 32 -18.11 -3.04 -6.67
CA GLN A 32 -18.95 -2.39 -5.66
C GLN A 32 -19.26 -3.37 -4.53
N GLY A 33 -19.34 -2.89 -3.30
CA GLY A 33 -19.72 -3.74 -2.19
C GLY A 33 -19.21 -3.30 -0.81
N ILE A 34 -19.07 -4.29 0.07
CA ILE A 34 -18.58 -4.11 1.44
C ILE A 34 -17.06 -4.37 1.44
N PRO A 35 -16.22 -3.43 1.93
CA PRO A 35 -14.77 -3.59 1.91
C PRO A 35 -14.25 -4.63 2.92
N ASP A 36 -15.00 -4.88 4.00
CA ASP A 36 -14.57 -5.66 5.16
C ASP A 36 -14.94 -7.14 5.05
N ARG A 37 -14.93 -7.69 3.85
CA ARG A 37 -15.18 -9.12 3.65
C ARG A 37 -14.03 -9.95 4.19
N ARG A 38 -14.37 -11.06 4.85
CA ARG A 38 -13.39 -12.09 5.21
C ARG A 38 -12.64 -12.56 3.96
N TRP A 39 -11.35 -12.73 4.10
CA TRP A 39 -10.48 -13.19 3.05
C TRP A 39 -9.82 -14.50 3.47
N TYR A 40 -10.14 -15.58 2.77
CA TYR A 40 -9.71 -16.93 3.15
C TYR A 40 -9.95 -17.27 4.63
N GLY A 41 -11.12 -16.88 5.16
CA GLY A 41 -11.48 -17.10 6.56
C GLY A 41 -10.90 -16.10 7.58
N SER A 42 -9.98 -15.25 7.16
CA SER A 42 -9.39 -14.23 8.03
C SER A 42 -10.17 -12.93 8.01
N GLU A 43 -10.29 -12.30 9.18
CA GLU A 43 -10.85 -10.96 9.30
C GLU A 43 -9.88 -9.91 8.72
N PRO A 44 -10.39 -8.91 7.98
CA PRO A 44 -9.56 -7.81 7.49
C PRO A 44 -9.10 -6.93 8.65
N ARG A 45 -7.85 -6.48 8.59
CA ARG A 45 -7.33 -5.47 9.50
C ARG A 45 -7.33 -4.12 8.82
N LEU A 46 -7.98 -3.13 9.42
CA LEU A 46 -7.93 -1.75 8.95
C LEU A 46 -6.52 -1.20 9.16
N VAL A 47 -5.86 -0.80 8.08
CA VAL A 47 -4.52 -0.20 8.11
C VAL A 47 -4.60 1.31 8.32
N GLY A 48 -5.62 1.94 7.76
CA GLY A 48 -5.90 3.35 7.94
C GLY A 48 -7.16 3.79 7.21
N GLU A 49 -7.74 4.89 7.65
CA GLU A 49 -8.92 5.50 7.03
C GLU A 49 -8.82 7.02 7.03
N VAL A 50 -9.53 7.62 6.08
CA VAL A 50 -9.73 9.06 5.97
C VAL A 50 -11.22 9.32 5.81
N ARG A 51 -11.74 10.34 6.46
CA ARG A 51 -13.17 10.69 6.45
C ARG A 51 -13.40 12.18 6.12
N GLY A 52 -14.63 12.51 5.81
CA GLY A 52 -15.08 13.90 5.58
C GLY A 52 -14.36 14.57 4.41
N ALA A 53 -14.01 15.84 4.57
CA ALA A 53 -13.40 16.65 3.51
C ALA A 53 -12.07 16.09 3.01
N ASP A 54 -11.28 15.46 3.88
CA ASP A 54 -10.02 14.82 3.49
C ASP A 54 -10.28 13.63 2.56
N ALA A 55 -11.29 12.81 2.84
CA ALA A 55 -11.70 11.73 1.96
C ALA A 55 -12.19 12.27 0.61
N ALA A 56 -13.00 13.32 0.61
CA ALA A 56 -13.49 13.95 -0.60
C ALA A 56 -12.34 14.43 -1.52
N ARG A 57 -11.24 14.95 -0.95
CA ARG A 57 -10.04 15.33 -1.70
C ARG A 57 -9.22 14.13 -2.16
N ALA A 58 -9.15 13.06 -1.36
CA ALA A 58 -8.37 11.88 -1.66
C ALA A 58 -8.98 11.01 -2.77
N ILE A 59 -10.31 10.89 -2.85
CA ILE A 59 -11.01 10.01 -3.79
C ILE A 59 -10.58 10.26 -5.25
N PRO A 60 -10.60 11.49 -5.80
CA PRO A 60 -10.19 11.73 -7.18
C PRO A 60 -8.71 11.37 -7.43
N ALA A 61 -7.84 11.54 -6.42
CA ALA A 61 -6.44 11.15 -6.54
C ALA A 61 -6.26 9.63 -6.55
N ILE A 62 -7.04 8.90 -5.75
CA ILE A 62 -7.07 7.44 -5.74
C ILE A 62 -7.53 6.92 -7.10
N GLU A 63 -8.62 7.44 -7.64
CA GLU A 63 -9.15 7.03 -8.95
C GLU A 63 -8.13 7.22 -10.06
N ARG A 64 -7.47 8.39 -10.12
CA ARG A 64 -6.39 8.64 -11.08
C ARG A 64 -5.21 7.69 -10.88
N ALA A 65 -4.83 7.37 -9.63
CA ALA A 65 -3.75 6.44 -9.34
C ALA A 65 -4.09 5.02 -9.81
N VAL A 66 -5.32 4.57 -9.64
CA VAL A 66 -5.82 3.28 -10.14
C VAL A 66 -5.75 3.23 -11.66
N GLN A 67 -6.25 4.27 -12.35
CA GLN A 67 -6.25 4.35 -13.81
C GLN A 67 -4.83 4.37 -14.40
N ASN A 68 -3.91 5.04 -13.72
CA ASN A 68 -2.52 5.19 -14.16
C ASN A 68 -1.57 4.08 -13.65
N TYR A 69 -2.11 3.03 -13.00
CA TYR A 69 -1.28 1.93 -12.52
C TYR A 69 -0.74 1.10 -13.69
N PRO A 70 0.59 1.05 -13.91
CA PRO A 70 1.14 0.49 -15.14
C PRO A 70 1.14 -1.03 -15.19
N TYR A 71 0.92 -1.70 -14.05
CA TYR A 71 1.00 -3.16 -13.95
C TYR A 71 -0.38 -3.84 -13.97
N GLY A 72 -1.32 -3.30 -14.72
CA GLY A 72 -2.67 -3.86 -14.86
C GLY A 72 -2.71 -5.28 -15.46
N ARG A 73 -1.66 -5.69 -16.16
CA ARG A 73 -1.52 -7.03 -16.77
C ARG A 73 -0.30 -7.80 -16.28
N VAL A 74 0.30 -7.39 -15.17
CA VAL A 74 1.46 -8.05 -14.57
C VAL A 74 1.20 -8.27 -13.08
N TYR A 75 1.48 -9.47 -12.61
CA TYR A 75 1.45 -9.81 -11.20
C TYR A 75 2.54 -10.79 -10.86
N ARG A 76 3.35 -10.43 -9.88
CA ARG A 76 4.38 -11.31 -9.30
C ARG A 76 4.22 -11.25 -7.78
N ALA A 77 3.89 -12.37 -7.16
CA ALA A 77 3.68 -12.42 -5.71
C ALA A 77 4.91 -11.94 -4.94
N TRP A 78 6.10 -12.25 -5.46
CA TRP A 78 7.39 -11.83 -4.93
C TRP A 78 8.37 -11.53 -6.06
N PRO A 79 9.20 -10.51 -5.96
CA PRO A 79 9.18 -9.41 -4.99
C PRO A 79 8.10 -8.38 -5.29
N GLY A 80 7.42 -8.47 -6.40
CA GLY A 80 6.42 -7.59 -6.95
C GLY A 80 6.57 -7.43 -8.47
N PRO A 81 5.72 -6.65 -9.13
CA PRO A 81 4.58 -5.91 -8.58
C PRO A 81 3.43 -6.84 -8.17
N ASN A 82 2.83 -6.58 -7.01
CA ASN A 82 1.72 -7.35 -6.45
C ASN A 82 0.63 -6.44 -5.83
N SER A 83 -0.27 -6.99 -5.02
CA SER A 83 -1.33 -6.22 -4.37
C SER A 83 -0.81 -5.15 -3.41
N ASN A 84 0.28 -5.42 -2.68
CA ASN A 84 0.89 -4.42 -1.78
C ASN A 84 1.58 -3.30 -2.57
N THR A 85 2.23 -3.63 -3.70
CA THR A 85 2.79 -2.64 -4.65
C THR A 85 1.69 -1.68 -5.14
N PHE A 86 0.52 -2.21 -5.47
CA PHE A 86 -0.62 -1.42 -5.90
C PHE A 86 -1.12 -0.48 -4.80
N VAL A 87 -1.30 -0.99 -3.58
CA VAL A 87 -1.75 -0.17 -2.45
C VAL A 87 -0.72 0.90 -2.11
N SER A 88 0.57 0.56 -2.09
CA SER A 88 1.69 1.49 -1.88
C SER A 88 1.72 2.61 -2.94
N HIS A 89 1.47 2.27 -4.22
CA HIS A 89 1.33 3.25 -5.30
C HIS A 89 0.18 4.23 -5.05
N ILE A 90 -0.98 3.72 -4.64
CA ILE A 90 -2.14 4.56 -4.31
C ILE A 90 -1.83 5.47 -3.13
N ILE A 91 -1.27 4.95 -2.05
CA ILE A 91 -0.92 5.74 -0.86
C ILE A 91 0.02 6.90 -1.23
N ARG A 92 1.04 6.65 -2.07
CA ARG A 92 1.93 7.72 -2.57
C ARG A 92 1.24 8.75 -3.44
N SER A 93 0.10 8.42 -4.03
CA SER A 93 -0.61 9.30 -4.95
C SER A 93 -1.62 10.23 -4.27
N VAL A 94 -2.07 9.90 -3.04
CA VAL A 94 -3.03 10.73 -2.30
C VAL A 94 -2.35 11.90 -1.59
N PRO A 95 -3.06 13.03 -1.36
CA PRO A 95 -2.48 14.20 -0.69
C PRO A 95 -2.22 13.97 0.80
N GLU A 96 -2.96 13.10 1.45
CA GLU A 96 -2.83 12.78 2.87
C GLU A 96 -1.52 12.02 3.14
N ARG A 97 -0.73 12.50 4.12
CA ARG A 97 0.64 12.07 4.37
C ARG A 97 0.79 11.26 5.66
N LYS A 98 -0.14 10.36 5.96
CA LYS A 98 -0.18 9.69 7.27
C LYS A 98 -0.13 8.16 7.21
N PHE A 99 -0.10 7.59 6.02
CA PHE A 99 -0.16 6.14 5.87
C PHE A 99 1.17 5.56 5.42
N ASP A 100 1.55 4.48 6.07
CA ASP A 100 2.58 3.55 5.63
C ASP A 100 2.02 2.13 5.73
N LEU A 101 2.41 1.27 4.82
CA LEU A 101 2.06 -0.14 4.90
C LEU A 101 2.91 -0.83 5.98
N PRO A 102 2.34 -1.84 6.66
CA PRO A 102 3.09 -2.60 7.66
C PRO A 102 4.28 -3.34 7.03
N SER A 103 5.29 -3.64 7.84
CA SER A 103 6.51 -4.35 7.41
C SER A 103 6.26 -5.75 6.84
N ILE A 104 5.09 -6.34 7.14
CA ILE A 104 4.66 -7.62 6.57
C ILE A 104 4.13 -7.52 5.13
N ALA A 105 3.96 -6.31 4.61
CA ALA A 105 3.41 -6.08 3.26
C ALA A 105 4.50 -6.25 2.18
N ILE A 106 4.87 -7.48 1.87
CA ILE A 106 5.86 -7.80 0.82
C ILE A 106 5.46 -7.16 -0.51
N GLY A 107 6.40 -6.43 -1.13
CA GLY A 107 6.17 -5.71 -2.38
C GLY A 107 5.80 -4.24 -2.21
N LYS A 108 5.61 -3.73 -0.98
CA LYS A 108 5.39 -2.31 -0.71
C LYS A 108 6.56 -1.44 -1.19
N ASP A 109 7.76 -2.00 -1.13
CA ASP A 109 9.01 -1.31 -1.48
C ASP A 109 9.26 -1.21 -2.99
N TRP A 110 8.46 -1.86 -3.80
CA TRP A 110 8.53 -1.74 -5.25
C TRP A 110 8.10 -0.35 -5.70
N LEU A 111 9.06 0.43 -6.26
CA LEU A 111 8.75 1.73 -6.86
C LEU A 111 8.22 1.56 -8.28
N VAL A 112 7.02 2.07 -8.52
CA VAL A 112 6.34 1.97 -9.82
C VAL A 112 7.07 2.82 -10.87
N GLY A 113 7.12 2.33 -12.13
CA GLY A 113 7.73 3.03 -13.25
C GLY A 113 9.24 2.83 -13.37
N ASN A 114 9.77 1.70 -12.87
CA ASN A 114 11.20 1.35 -12.92
C ASN A 114 12.12 2.38 -12.25
N ARG A 115 11.63 3.07 -11.25
CA ARG A 115 12.39 4.04 -10.48
C ARG A 115 13.11 3.37 -9.32
N PHE A 116 14.33 3.82 -9.04
CA PHE A 116 15.11 3.36 -7.91
C PHE A 116 15.02 4.30 -6.71
N VAL A 117 14.65 5.54 -6.95
CA VAL A 117 14.48 6.57 -5.90
C VAL A 117 13.09 7.17 -6.01
N GLY A 118 12.47 7.38 -4.88
CA GLY A 118 11.15 8.00 -4.77
C GLY A 118 10.88 8.56 -3.38
N VAL A 119 9.71 9.17 -3.24
CA VAL A 119 9.22 9.57 -1.91
C VAL A 119 8.76 8.34 -1.13
N SER A 120 8.89 8.37 0.19
CA SER A 120 8.32 7.36 1.08
C SER A 120 6.79 7.28 0.92
N GLU A 121 6.15 6.24 1.44
CA GLU A 121 4.69 6.07 1.32
C GLU A 121 3.92 7.24 1.93
N SER A 122 4.32 7.68 3.11
CA SER A 122 3.72 8.83 3.78
C SER A 122 4.13 10.19 3.17
N LYS A 123 5.01 10.21 2.18
CA LYS A 123 5.66 11.41 1.62
C LYS A 123 6.45 12.24 2.64
N SER A 124 6.78 11.67 3.80
CA SER A 124 7.54 12.35 4.85
C SER A 124 9.05 12.13 4.73
N GLY A 125 9.48 11.44 3.69
CA GLY A 125 10.87 11.06 3.50
C GLY A 125 11.17 10.54 2.11
N VAL A 126 12.28 9.82 2.01
CA VAL A 126 12.80 9.27 0.76
C VAL A 126 12.93 7.75 0.84
N GLN A 127 12.81 7.12 -0.30
CA GLN A 127 13.01 5.68 -0.45
C GLN A 127 13.94 5.40 -1.63
N PHE A 128 14.93 4.55 -1.38
CA PHE A 128 15.67 3.84 -2.42
C PHE A 128 15.15 2.40 -2.48
N SER A 129 14.94 1.88 -3.70
CA SER A 129 14.51 0.50 -3.89
C SER A 129 15.07 -0.09 -5.17
N LEU A 130 15.69 -1.23 -5.07
CA LEU A 130 16.14 -2.04 -6.20
C LEU A 130 15.09 -3.13 -6.45
N TYR A 131 14.05 -2.79 -7.20
CA TYR A 131 12.95 -3.68 -7.58
C TYR A 131 12.30 -4.42 -6.40
N GLY A 132 12.18 -3.77 -5.24
CA GLY A 132 11.60 -4.38 -4.04
C GLY A 132 12.43 -5.51 -3.43
N LEU A 133 13.61 -5.81 -3.97
CA LEU A 133 14.52 -6.82 -3.44
C LEU A 133 15.42 -6.25 -2.34
N PHE A 134 15.99 -5.09 -2.59
CA PHE A 134 16.81 -4.35 -1.63
C PHE A 134 16.36 -2.90 -1.60
N GLY A 135 16.36 -2.29 -0.43
CA GLY A 135 15.97 -0.90 -0.34
C GLY A 135 16.16 -0.33 1.06
N VAL A 136 16.14 1.00 1.10
CA VAL A 136 16.17 1.77 2.35
C VAL A 136 15.09 2.84 2.27
N THR A 137 14.32 2.96 3.33
CA THR A 137 13.35 4.05 3.49
C THR A 137 13.72 4.87 4.73
N LEU A 138 13.81 6.18 4.55
CA LEU A 138 14.03 7.15 5.61
C LEU A 138 12.86 8.12 5.60
N GLY A 139 12.00 8.08 6.60
CA GLY A 139 10.83 8.92 6.66
C GLY A 139 10.36 9.19 8.09
N TRP A 140 9.70 10.33 8.28
CA TRP A 140 9.21 10.71 9.60
C TRP A 140 8.14 9.76 10.15
N TYR A 141 7.28 9.23 9.26
CA TYR A 141 6.23 8.28 9.63
C TYR A 141 6.68 6.83 9.53
N GLU A 142 7.53 6.52 8.56
CA GLU A 142 8.10 5.19 8.38
C GLU A 142 9.22 4.90 9.39
N GLY A 143 9.95 5.93 9.82
CA GLY A 143 11.20 5.75 10.55
C GLY A 143 12.33 5.38 9.60
N VAL A 144 13.19 4.47 10.03
CA VAL A 144 14.26 3.87 9.22
C VAL A 144 13.85 2.45 8.89
N GLU A 145 13.71 2.12 7.60
CA GLU A 145 13.41 0.77 7.15
C GLU A 145 14.50 0.27 6.20
N LEU A 146 14.88 -0.98 6.38
CA LEU A 146 15.75 -1.75 5.49
C LEU A 146 14.94 -2.89 4.88
N ASN A 147 14.87 -2.93 3.55
CA ASN A 147 14.29 -4.03 2.81
C ASN A 147 15.40 -4.97 2.33
N VAL A 148 15.30 -6.24 2.64
CA VAL A 148 16.18 -7.30 2.17
C VAL A 148 15.33 -8.45 1.63
N LEU A 149 15.44 -8.73 0.34
CA LEU A 149 14.68 -9.77 -0.36
C LEU A 149 13.15 -9.65 -0.17
N GLY A 150 12.63 -8.41 -0.14
CA GLY A 150 11.21 -8.13 0.07
C GLY A 150 10.77 -8.19 1.54
N LEU A 151 11.69 -8.47 2.47
CA LEU A 151 11.44 -8.49 3.91
C LEU A 151 11.86 -7.17 4.53
N THR A 152 10.93 -6.47 5.17
CA THR A 152 11.19 -5.15 5.75
C THR A 152 11.49 -5.25 7.24
N PHE A 153 12.66 -4.78 7.60
CA PHE A 153 13.10 -4.53 8.98
C PHE A 153 13.12 -3.02 9.21
N GLY A 154 12.83 -2.57 10.42
CA GLY A 154 12.87 -1.13 10.67
C GLY A 154 12.80 -0.73 12.12
N ILE A 155 13.04 0.56 12.34
CA ILE A 155 12.90 1.23 13.64
C ILE A 155 12.02 2.46 13.43
N ASP A 156 10.94 2.55 14.19
CA ASP A 156 10.12 3.75 14.27
C ASP A 156 10.68 4.64 15.39
N ILE A 157 11.23 5.79 15.02
CA ILE A 157 11.84 6.73 15.95
C ILE A 157 10.80 7.62 16.62
N ARG A 158 9.73 7.96 15.89
CA ARG A 158 8.67 8.84 16.37
C ARG A 158 7.87 8.21 17.50
N ARG A 159 7.62 6.92 17.41
CA ARG A 159 6.96 6.11 18.45
C ARG A 159 7.77 4.83 18.62
N PRO A 160 8.68 4.80 19.57
CA PRO A 160 9.68 3.75 19.66
C PRO A 160 9.11 2.35 19.44
N ALA A 161 9.52 1.72 18.37
CA ALA A 161 9.12 0.38 17.99
C ALA A 161 10.10 -0.23 16.98
N VAL A 162 10.20 -1.55 17.01
CA VAL A 162 10.90 -2.34 16.01
C VAL A 162 9.87 -2.88 15.02
N LYS A 163 10.18 -2.83 13.75
CA LYS A 163 9.40 -3.42 12.66
C LYS A 163 10.11 -4.69 12.20
N LEU A 164 9.42 -5.81 12.25
CA LEU A 164 9.95 -7.10 11.83
C LEU A 164 9.10 -7.69 10.71
N PRO A 165 9.71 -8.33 9.71
CA PRO A 165 8.96 -9.11 8.73
C PRO A 165 8.25 -10.25 9.47
N LEU A 166 7.07 -10.65 9.00
CA LEU A 166 6.18 -11.68 9.58
C LEU A 166 5.51 -11.28 10.91
N PHE A 167 6.17 -10.57 11.79
CA PHE A 167 5.64 -10.16 13.10
C PHE A 167 5.02 -8.76 13.11
N GLY A 168 5.36 -7.94 12.13
CA GLY A 168 4.87 -6.56 12.04
C GLY A 168 5.62 -5.63 13.00
N ARG A 169 4.88 -4.69 13.60
CA ARG A 169 5.42 -3.65 14.47
C ARG A 169 5.28 -4.04 15.95
N LEU A 170 6.39 -4.05 16.68
CA LEU A 170 6.48 -4.33 18.11
C LEU A 170 6.95 -3.06 18.84
N GLY A 171 6.15 -2.52 19.73
CA GLY A 171 6.45 -1.30 20.50
C GLY A 171 5.20 -0.47 20.78
N LEU A 172 5.37 0.83 21.06
CA LEU A 172 4.27 1.73 21.42
C LEU A 172 3.22 1.82 20.30
N SER A 173 1.95 1.86 20.69
CA SER A 173 0.81 1.93 19.75
C SER A 173 0.91 3.13 18.80
N LYS A 174 0.37 2.97 17.59
CA LYS A 174 0.24 4.06 16.57
C LYS A 174 -1.01 4.95 16.79
N ASN A 175 -1.77 4.73 17.88
CA ASN A 175 -3.00 5.50 18.13
C ASN A 175 -2.74 6.99 18.29
#